data_f47ddcc67957145ebd28dfd9198c428d
#
_entry.id   f47ddcc67957145ebd28dfd9198c428d
#
_cell.length_a   1.000
_cell.length_b   1.000
_cell.length_c   1.000
_cell.angle_alpha   90.00
_cell.angle_beta   90.00
_cell.angle_gamma   90.00
#
_symmetry.space_group_name_H-M   'P 1'
#
loop_
_entity.id
_entity.type
_entity.pdbx_description
1 polymer ?
#
loop_
_entity_poly.entity_id
_entity_poly.type
_entity_poly.pdbx_seq_one_letter_code
_entity_poly.pdbx_strand_id
1 'polypeptide(L)'
;MVRFAHLESKRECEACDCAASLEDIALALAQHSREPLNSDEARRRCLAIRDVLVRAGVYGPAETGDGAATTDSSIPTPRFRLAPTPLPLSSSDVTFFQELGQDLLSFYRALNRLYQDSTRGTQPAWVAAYLDQGKPESLITYSRMNRFRNLIPGIIRPDVIPTADGMVITELDSVPGGIGLTGCLTRAYDDQFTIERQPPGLPPERSPLIAGRDGMLQGFAAMLRAQQGDQEGCLAIVVSDEAKEYRAEMEWMAQRLREIGYQAFCVEPRAVHFSEEGLFLQEETGPRPIGLLYRFFELFDLKNIPKAELVMYAAKKGQVTVTPPYKPALEEKLAFGLFHHPELAPFWEQALRPETAINLRRLLPRTWILDPQPVPPSAVIPHLTISGRAVSDFRRLAQTTQKERQLVLKPSGFSELAWGSRGVSIGHDLPQVEWATALEQALQAFPTTPYVLQEFHKGRLFELSYFDERSDTVVPMSGRVRLSPYYFVVGDKAELGGILATLCPANKKIIHGMVDAIMAPCAIAPNLAS
;
A
#
# COMPACT_ATOMS: atom_id res chain seq x y z
N MET A 1 10.19 -25.84 66.01
CA MET A 1 10.49 -24.66 66.83
C MET A 1 11.04 -23.63 65.86
N VAL A 2 10.46 -22.50 65.57
CA VAL A 2 9.73 -21.44 66.25
C VAL A 2 8.75 -20.81 65.24
N ARG A 3 7.56 -20.56 65.67
CA ARG A 3 6.49 -19.72 65.04
C ARG A 3 6.90 -18.26 65.06
N PHE A 4 6.37 -17.51 64.06
CA PHE A 4 5.71 -16.17 64.23
C PHE A 4 5.15 -15.82 62.85
N ALA A 5 3.89 -15.78 62.61
CA ALA A 5 2.76 -14.96 63.04
C ALA A 5 2.63 -13.68 62.21
N HIS A 6 1.56 -13.68 61.43
CA HIS A 6 0.67 -12.59 60.94
C HIS A 6 1.10 -11.14 61.11
N LEU A 7 1.03 -10.42 59.99
CA LEU A 7 0.31 -9.13 59.97
C LEU A 7 -0.24 -8.88 58.57
N GLU A 8 -1.57 -9.01 58.49
CA GLU A 8 -2.40 -8.48 57.39
C GLU A 8 -2.29 -6.98 57.38
N SER A 9 -2.12 -6.37 56.21
CA SER A 9 -2.65 -5.07 55.91
C SER A 9 -3.21 -5.08 54.51
N LYS A 10 -4.51 -5.32 54.44
CA LYS A 10 -5.36 -4.92 53.33
C LYS A 10 -5.20 -3.40 53.17
N ARG A 11 -4.66 -2.99 52.05
CA ARG A 11 -5.03 -1.69 51.44
C ARG A 11 -5.67 -2.03 50.10
N GLU A 12 -6.98 -2.00 50.15
CA GLU A 12 -7.85 -1.87 48.99
C GLU A 12 -7.43 -0.62 48.23
N CYS A 13 -6.87 -0.80 47.04
CA CYS A 13 -6.73 0.28 46.06
C CYS A 13 -8.03 0.30 45.25
N GLU A 14 -9.05 0.93 45.79
CA GLU A 14 -10.15 1.47 44.98
C GLU A 14 -9.55 2.57 44.10
N ALA A 15 -9.36 2.33 42.82
CA ALA A 15 -9.41 3.27 41.71
C ALA A 15 -8.59 2.69 40.54
N CYS A 16 -9.24 1.97 39.67
CA CYS A 16 -8.97 1.93 38.24
C CYS A 16 -10.07 1.15 37.51
N ASP A 17 -11.31 1.63 37.70
CA ASP A 17 -12.42 1.29 36.81
C ASP A 17 -12.56 2.44 35.77
N CYS A 18 -11.61 2.56 34.88
CA CYS A 18 -11.60 3.51 33.76
C CYS A 18 -11.04 2.89 32.48
N ALA A 19 -11.27 1.61 32.27
CA ALA A 19 -11.18 1.05 30.94
C ALA A 19 -12.63 0.89 30.44
N ALA A 20 -13.17 1.94 29.80
CA ALA A 20 -14.36 1.76 28.99
C ALA A 20 -14.10 0.58 28.06
N SER A 21 -14.94 -0.44 28.13
CA SER A 21 -14.79 -1.63 27.29
C SER A 21 -14.95 -1.22 25.83
N LEU A 22 -14.40 -2.02 24.91
CA LEU A 22 -14.65 -1.81 23.47
C LEU A 22 -16.16 -1.79 23.18
N GLU A 23 -16.97 -2.43 24.01
CA GLU A 23 -18.43 -2.42 23.96
C GLU A 23 -19.03 -1.07 24.38
N ASP A 24 -18.49 -0.39 25.41
CA ASP A 24 -18.95 0.92 25.83
C ASP A 24 -18.63 2.00 24.79
N ILE A 25 -17.46 1.90 24.15
CA ILE A 25 -17.06 2.77 23.03
C ILE A 25 -17.95 2.52 21.81
N ALA A 26 -18.22 1.26 21.49
CA ALA A 26 -19.13 0.88 20.41
C ALA A 26 -20.58 1.32 20.70
N LEU A 27 -21.04 1.26 21.94
CA LEU A 27 -22.37 1.69 22.36
C LEU A 27 -22.53 3.21 22.27
N ALA A 28 -21.52 3.97 22.69
CA ALA A 28 -21.50 5.43 22.55
C ALA A 28 -21.50 5.86 21.08
N LEU A 29 -20.71 5.18 20.24
CA LEU A 29 -20.69 5.39 18.79
C LEU A 29 -22.02 5.02 18.12
N ALA A 30 -22.68 3.93 18.56
CA ALA A 30 -23.97 3.49 18.04
C ALA A 30 -25.12 4.46 18.39
N GLN A 31 -25.05 5.12 19.53
CA GLN A 31 -26.05 6.12 19.93
C GLN A 31 -25.95 7.42 19.13
N HIS A 32 -24.74 7.81 18.68
CA HIS A 32 -24.54 9.01 17.85
C HIS A 32 -24.65 8.78 16.34
N SER A 33 -24.55 7.51 15.88
CA SER A 33 -24.66 7.18 14.44
C SER A 33 -26.10 6.89 13.99
N ARG A 34 -27.09 6.98 14.86
CA ARG A 34 -28.49 6.66 14.53
C ARG A 34 -29.22 7.77 13.78
N GLU A 35 -28.76 9.00 13.83
CA GLU A 35 -29.30 10.06 12.99
C GLU A 35 -28.37 10.31 11.81
N PRO A 36 -28.88 10.24 10.56
CA PRO A 36 -28.10 10.66 9.41
C PRO A 36 -27.65 12.11 9.64
N LEU A 37 -26.37 12.39 9.44
CA LEU A 37 -25.83 13.75 9.46
C LEU A 37 -26.76 14.65 8.65
N ASN A 38 -27.19 15.77 9.24
CA ASN A 38 -27.95 16.73 8.46
C ASN A 38 -27.04 17.33 7.36
N SER A 39 -27.66 17.79 6.28
CA SER A 39 -26.93 18.26 5.09
C SER A 39 -25.94 19.39 5.39
N ASP A 40 -26.29 20.31 6.29
CA ASP A 40 -25.45 21.46 6.66
C ASP A 40 -24.22 21.01 7.47
N GLU A 41 -24.38 20.07 8.34
CA GLU A 41 -23.29 19.46 9.12
C GLU A 41 -22.31 18.71 8.21
N ALA A 42 -22.83 17.84 7.36
CA ALA A 42 -22.03 17.09 6.40
C ALA A 42 -21.25 18.02 5.46
N ARG A 43 -21.89 19.09 4.98
CA ARG A 43 -21.24 20.14 4.19
C ARG A 43 -20.10 20.82 4.95
N ARG A 44 -20.35 21.28 6.18
CA ARG A 44 -19.33 21.93 7.03
C ARG A 44 -18.11 21.04 7.23
N ARG A 45 -18.32 19.75 7.54
CA ARG A 45 -17.22 18.79 7.70
C ARG A 45 -16.38 18.64 6.45
N CYS A 46 -17.01 18.42 5.28
CA CYS A 46 -16.28 18.30 4.01
C CYS A 46 -15.47 19.55 3.69
N LEU A 47 -16.02 20.74 3.92
CA LEU A 47 -15.29 22.00 3.70
C LEU A 47 -14.11 22.15 4.66
N ALA A 48 -14.28 21.81 5.95
CA ALA A 48 -13.21 21.86 6.94
C ALA A 48 -12.08 20.86 6.60
N ILE A 49 -12.43 19.62 6.19
CA ILE A 49 -11.47 18.62 5.72
C ILE A 49 -10.73 19.15 4.50
N ARG A 50 -11.46 19.66 3.48
CA ARG A 50 -10.86 20.26 2.29
C ARG A 50 -9.84 21.33 2.63
N ASP A 51 -10.19 22.25 3.51
CA ASP A 51 -9.33 23.38 3.87
C ASP A 51 -8.03 22.92 4.57
N VAL A 52 -8.09 21.83 5.35
CA VAL A 52 -6.87 21.20 5.92
C VAL A 52 -6.00 20.62 4.82
N LEU A 53 -6.58 19.87 3.89
CA LEU A 53 -5.84 19.22 2.80
C LEU A 53 -5.24 20.22 1.80
N VAL A 54 -5.97 21.31 1.48
CA VAL A 54 -5.47 22.40 0.63
C VAL A 54 -4.29 23.12 1.29
N ARG A 55 -4.40 23.47 2.58
CA ARG A 55 -3.28 24.07 3.34
C ARG A 55 -2.06 23.16 3.43
N ALA A 56 -2.28 21.85 3.46
CA ALA A 56 -1.21 20.85 3.43
C ALA A 56 -0.60 20.65 2.03
N GLY A 57 -1.17 21.23 0.99
CA GLY A 57 -0.71 21.08 -0.40
C GLY A 57 -1.04 19.73 -1.03
N VAL A 58 -1.79 18.86 -0.34
CA VAL A 58 -2.11 17.49 -0.81
C VAL A 58 -3.46 17.39 -1.54
N TYR A 59 -4.15 18.51 -1.73
CA TYR A 59 -5.42 18.60 -2.44
C TYR A 59 -5.51 19.90 -3.23
N GLY A 60 -5.96 19.82 -4.49
CA GLY A 60 -6.10 20.99 -5.36
C GLY A 60 -7.20 21.95 -4.91
N PRO A 61 -7.04 23.29 -5.13
CA PRO A 61 -8.08 24.27 -4.85
C PRO A 61 -9.32 24.00 -5.72
N ALA A 62 -10.48 24.52 -5.27
CA ALA A 62 -11.72 24.46 -6.06
C ALA A 62 -11.51 25.15 -7.43
N GLU A 63 -12.08 24.57 -8.49
CA GLU A 63 -12.13 25.26 -9.78
C GLU A 63 -13.02 26.50 -9.61
N THR A 64 -12.44 27.68 -9.61
CA THR A 64 -13.20 28.91 -9.78
C THR A 64 -13.68 28.94 -11.22
N GLY A 65 -14.99 29.15 -11.45
CA GLY A 65 -15.65 29.05 -12.75
C GLY A 65 -15.14 29.99 -13.87
N ASP A 66 -14.12 30.77 -13.62
CA ASP A 66 -13.41 31.63 -14.55
C ASP A 66 -12.00 31.10 -14.77
N GLY A 67 -11.83 30.04 -15.48
CA GLY A 67 -10.63 29.51 -16.17
C GLY A 67 -9.21 30.03 -15.86
N ALA A 68 -9.01 30.74 -14.77
CA ALA A 68 -7.72 31.27 -14.33
C ALA A 68 -7.14 30.39 -13.22
N ALA A 69 -6.35 29.39 -13.59
CA ALA A 69 -5.43 28.71 -12.69
C ALA A 69 -4.39 29.75 -12.22
N THR A 70 -4.58 30.30 -11.04
CA THR A 70 -3.63 31.23 -10.40
C THR A 70 -2.68 30.46 -9.48
N THR A 71 -1.95 29.49 -9.98
CA THR A 71 -0.70 29.03 -9.36
C THR A 71 0.21 28.48 -10.44
N ASP A 72 1.40 29.03 -10.51
CA ASP A 72 2.54 28.63 -11.34
C ASP A 72 3.13 27.28 -10.83
N SER A 73 2.30 26.30 -10.48
CA SER A 73 2.75 24.96 -10.13
C SER A 73 2.55 24.05 -11.34
N SER A 74 3.66 23.72 -11.99
CA SER A 74 3.72 22.73 -13.08
C SER A 74 3.32 21.30 -12.68
N ILE A 75 2.92 21.08 -11.40
CA ILE A 75 2.56 19.78 -10.84
C ILE A 75 1.07 19.77 -10.55
N PRO A 76 0.28 18.87 -11.18
CA PRO A 76 -1.14 18.73 -10.90
C PRO A 76 -1.34 18.27 -9.45
N THR A 77 -2.09 19.03 -8.65
CA THR A 77 -2.47 18.62 -7.31
C THR A 77 -3.67 17.65 -7.40
N PRO A 78 -3.64 16.52 -6.69
CA PRO A 78 -4.73 15.54 -6.77
C PRO A 78 -6.07 16.14 -6.34
N ARG A 79 -7.13 15.71 -7.04
CA ARG A 79 -8.53 16.02 -6.68
C ARG A 79 -9.30 14.71 -6.61
N PHE A 80 -10.16 14.60 -5.63
CA PHE A 80 -11.08 13.49 -5.39
C PHE A 80 -12.26 13.99 -4.57
N ARG A 81 -13.32 13.20 -4.48
CA ARG A 81 -14.50 13.55 -3.69
C ARG A 81 -14.24 13.34 -2.21
N LEU A 82 -14.71 14.27 -1.39
CA LEU A 82 -14.61 14.21 0.06
C LEU A 82 -15.91 13.71 0.67
N ALA A 83 -15.83 12.70 1.52
CA ALA A 83 -16.94 12.20 2.30
C ALA A 83 -17.05 12.97 3.64
N PRO A 84 -18.25 13.18 4.18
CA PRO A 84 -18.41 13.80 5.50
C PRO A 84 -18.03 12.86 6.67
N THR A 85 -17.90 11.56 6.38
CA THR A 85 -17.55 10.51 7.35
C THR A 85 -16.49 9.58 6.78
N PRO A 86 -15.64 8.96 7.62
CA PRO A 86 -14.75 7.90 7.18
C PRO A 86 -15.55 6.68 6.72
N LEU A 87 -14.89 5.77 5.96
CA LEU A 87 -15.51 4.49 5.59
C LEU A 87 -15.59 3.59 6.83
N PRO A 88 -16.80 3.13 7.22
CA PRO A 88 -16.93 2.23 8.36
C PRO A 88 -16.53 0.80 8.00
N LEU A 89 -15.71 0.17 8.85
CA LEU A 89 -15.35 -1.26 8.78
C LEU A 89 -15.88 -1.98 10.03
N SER A 90 -16.32 -3.22 9.86
CA SER A 90 -16.76 -4.05 10.99
C SER A 90 -15.57 -4.39 11.91
N SER A 91 -15.85 -4.73 13.17
CA SER A 91 -14.81 -5.18 14.11
C SER A 91 -14.04 -6.38 13.59
N SER A 92 -14.70 -7.30 12.87
CA SER A 92 -14.03 -8.44 12.23
C SER A 92 -13.11 -8.02 11.08
N ASP A 93 -13.49 -7.02 10.28
CA ASP A 93 -12.62 -6.47 9.23
C ASP A 93 -11.39 -5.79 9.85
N VAL A 94 -11.58 -5.06 10.97
CA VAL A 94 -10.46 -4.40 11.67
C VAL A 94 -9.48 -5.44 12.21
N THR A 95 -9.97 -6.49 12.87
CA THR A 95 -9.12 -7.61 13.35
C THR A 95 -8.38 -8.26 12.19
N PHE A 96 -9.07 -8.53 11.09
CA PHE A 96 -8.45 -9.05 9.88
C PHE A 96 -7.28 -8.18 9.40
N PHE A 97 -7.47 -6.85 9.31
CA PHE A 97 -6.38 -5.95 8.89
C PHE A 97 -5.25 -5.85 9.91
N GLN A 98 -5.52 -5.98 11.20
CA GLN A 98 -4.47 -6.01 12.23
C GLN A 98 -3.57 -7.24 12.12
N GLU A 99 -4.13 -8.40 11.76
CA GLU A 99 -3.41 -9.68 11.62
C GLU A 99 -2.72 -9.82 10.27
N LEU A 100 -3.30 -9.29 9.19
CA LEU A 100 -2.82 -9.43 7.82
C LEU A 100 -1.37 -8.99 7.64
N GLY A 101 -0.94 -7.94 8.33
CA GLY A 101 0.42 -7.42 8.22
C GLY A 101 1.49 -8.48 8.52
N GLN A 102 1.25 -9.33 9.51
CA GLN A 102 2.20 -10.38 9.89
C GLN A 102 2.25 -11.52 8.85
N ASP A 103 1.13 -11.87 8.24
CA ASP A 103 1.09 -12.84 7.16
C ASP A 103 1.85 -12.33 5.92
N LEU A 104 1.66 -11.05 5.56
CA LEU A 104 2.36 -10.42 4.43
C LEU A 104 3.87 -10.27 4.69
N LEU A 105 4.29 -9.93 5.91
CA LEU A 105 5.69 -9.90 6.29
C LEU A 105 6.34 -11.28 6.15
N SER A 106 5.63 -12.33 6.58
CA SER A 106 6.07 -13.72 6.44
C SER A 106 6.19 -14.11 4.97
N PHE A 107 5.24 -13.67 4.13
CA PHE A 107 5.27 -13.87 2.68
C PHE A 107 6.50 -13.20 2.04
N TYR A 108 6.79 -11.93 2.34
CA TYR A 108 7.96 -11.23 1.79
C TYR A 108 9.28 -11.88 2.20
N ARG A 109 9.39 -12.35 3.44
CA ARG A 109 10.57 -13.08 3.92
C ARG A 109 10.74 -14.41 3.19
N ALA A 110 9.66 -15.15 3.00
CA ALA A 110 9.65 -16.39 2.26
C ALA A 110 9.99 -16.18 0.77
N LEU A 111 9.41 -15.16 0.13
CA LEU A 111 9.71 -14.80 -1.26
C LEU A 111 11.20 -14.44 -1.44
N ASN A 112 11.74 -13.62 -0.54
CA ASN A 112 13.16 -13.27 -0.54
C ASN A 112 14.05 -14.50 -0.38
N ARG A 113 13.69 -15.44 0.50
CA ARG A 113 14.39 -16.71 0.66
C ARG A 113 14.30 -17.58 -0.59
N LEU A 114 13.09 -17.71 -1.17
CA LEU A 114 12.87 -18.47 -2.40
C LEU A 114 13.77 -18.00 -3.54
N TYR A 115 13.82 -16.68 -3.75
CA TYR A 115 14.69 -16.08 -4.77
C TYR A 115 16.17 -16.41 -4.52
N GLN A 116 16.65 -16.27 -3.29
CA GLN A 116 18.04 -16.56 -2.95
C GLN A 116 18.38 -18.03 -3.06
N ASP A 117 17.49 -18.91 -2.66
CA ASP A 117 17.67 -20.36 -2.74
C ASP A 117 17.67 -20.81 -4.20
N SER A 118 16.86 -20.19 -5.07
CA SER A 118 16.88 -20.40 -6.52
C SER A 118 18.22 -19.97 -7.13
N THR A 119 18.75 -18.81 -6.75
CA THR A 119 20.06 -18.33 -7.26
C THR A 119 21.24 -19.21 -6.83
N ARG A 120 21.07 -20.03 -5.78
CA ARG A 120 22.07 -20.98 -5.27
C ARG A 120 21.88 -22.42 -5.77
N GLY A 121 20.81 -22.68 -6.51
CA GLY A 121 20.45 -23.99 -7.02
C GLY A 121 19.83 -24.94 -5.97
N THR A 122 19.39 -24.44 -4.80
CA THR A 122 18.65 -25.22 -3.79
C THR A 122 17.14 -25.18 -4.00
N GLN A 123 16.67 -24.27 -4.85
CA GLN A 123 15.31 -24.22 -5.38
C GLN A 123 15.39 -24.12 -6.92
N PRO A 124 14.30 -24.38 -7.66
CA PRO A 124 14.33 -24.39 -9.12
C PRO A 124 14.90 -23.10 -9.70
N ALA A 125 15.84 -23.21 -10.64
CA ALA A 125 16.55 -22.07 -11.23
C ALA A 125 15.63 -21.13 -12.02
N TRP A 126 14.51 -21.65 -12.55
CA TRP A 126 13.54 -20.85 -13.29
C TRP A 126 12.86 -19.76 -12.42
N VAL A 127 12.81 -19.91 -11.10
CA VAL A 127 12.25 -18.88 -10.18
C VAL A 127 13.06 -17.60 -10.27
N ALA A 128 14.39 -17.69 -10.12
CA ALA A 128 15.25 -16.52 -10.25
C ALA A 128 15.23 -15.99 -11.69
N ALA A 129 15.20 -16.86 -12.70
CA ALA A 129 15.14 -16.46 -14.10
C ALA A 129 13.90 -15.61 -14.40
N TYR A 130 12.72 -15.99 -13.90
CA TYR A 130 11.50 -15.19 -14.05
C TYR A 130 11.54 -13.86 -13.28
N LEU A 131 12.04 -13.87 -12.06
CA LEU A 131 12.13 -12.66 -11.23
C LEU A 131 13.18 -11.66 -11.73
N ASP A 132 14.17 -12.12 -12.49
CA ASP A 132 15.20 -11.28 -13.12
C ASP A 132 14.86 -10.87 -14.56
N GLN A 133 13.84 -11.50 -15.15
CA GLN A 133 13.46 -11.25 -16.53
C GLN A 133 13.21 -9.77 -16.82
N GLY A 134 13.87 -9.22 -17.84
CA GLY A 134 13.75 -7.84 -18.27
C GLY A 134 14.48 -6.81 -17.41
N LYS A 135 15.26 -7.23 -16.41
CA LYS A 135 15.98 -6.34 -15.49
C LYS A 135 17.46 -6.19 -15.86
N PRO A 136 18.07 -5.01 -15.60
CA PRO A 136 19.50 -4.80 -15.84
C PRO A 136 20.37 -5.73 -14.98
N GLU A 137 21.39 -6.36 -15.61
CA GLU A 137 22.32 -7.27 -14.93
C GLU A 137 23.06 -6.60 -13.76
N SER A 138 23.36 -5.31 -13.87
CA SER A 138 23.98 -4.52 -12.78
C SER A 138 23.10 -4.45 -11.55
N LEU A 139 21.80 -4.25 -11.72
CA LEU A 139 20.81 -4.19 -10.62
C LEU A 139 20.60 -5.60 -10.01
N ILE A 140 20.53 -6.64 -10.84
CA ILE A 140 20.42 -8.03 -10.39
C ILE A 140 21.63 -8.39 -9.53
N THR A 141 22.84 -8.16 -10.05
CA THR A 141 24.09 -8.43 -9.33
C THR A 141 24.17 -7.67 -8.01
N TYR A 142 23.79 -6.40 -8.01
CA TYR A 142 23.76 -5.58 -6.79
C TYR A 142 22.77 -6.16 -5.75
N SER A 143 21.56 -6.50 -6.17
CA SER A 143 20.50 -7.01 -5.27
C SER A 143 20.88 -8.33 -4.58
N ARG A 144 21.75 -9.12 -5.21
CA ARG A 144 22.24 -10.43 -4.73
C ARG A 144 23.44 -10.35 -3.77
N MET A 145 23.99 -9.14 -3.53
CA MET A 145 25.13 -8.99 -2.61
C MET A 145 24.75 -9.41 -1.19
N ASN A 146 25.68 -10.06 -0.48
CA ASN A 146 25.47 -10.55 0.88
C ASN A 146 24.98 -9.47 1.85
N ARG A 147 25.46 -8.23 1.69
CA ARG A 147 25.06 -7.08 2.49
C ARG A 147 23.54 -6.84 2.43
N PHE A 148 22.90 -7.05 1.29
CA PHE A 148 21.49 -6.78 1.05
C PHE A 148 20.61 -8.04 1.16
N ARG A 149 21.23 -9.18 1.44
CA ARG A 149 20.58 -10.50 1.41
C ARG A 149 19.27 -10.55 2.20
N ASN A 150 19.27 -10.05 3.42
CA ASN A 150 18.13 -10.14 4.34
C ASN A 150 17.23 -8.91 4.31
N LEU A 151 17.55 -7.90 3.50
CA LEU A 151 16.72 -6.71 3.40
C LEU A 151 15.40 -7.03 2.69
N ILE A 152 14.33 -6.51 3.25
CA ILE A 152 12.99 -6.53 2.69
C ILE A 152 12.41 -5.12 2.71
N PRO A 153 11.34 -4.81 1.97
CA PRO A 153 10.68 -3.52 2.05
C PRO A 153 10.26 -3.17 3.48
N GLY A 154 10.50 -1.93 3.89
CA GLY A 154 10.08 -1.42 5.20
C GLY A 154 8.59 -1.09 5.28
N ILE A 155 7.93 -0.96 4.12
CA ILE A 155 6.49 -0.74 4.01
C ILE A 155 5.88 -1.85 3.15
N ILE A 156 4.72 -2.33 3.56
CA ILE A 156 3.91 -3.28 2.81
C ILE A 156 2.51 -2.67 2.67
N ARG A 157 2.08 -2.42 1.44
CA ARG A 157 0.72 -1.95 1.16
C ARG A 157 0.04 -2.90 0.16
N PRO A 158 -0.85 -3.77 0.63
CA PRO A 158 -1.72 -4.51 -0.26
C PRO A 158 -2.85 -3.62 -0.80
N ASP A 159 -3.25 -3.86 -2.03
CA ASP A 159 -4.52 -3.37 -2.55
C ASP A 159 -5.60 -4.45 -2.35
N VAL A 160 -6.49 -4.22 -1.39
CA VAL A 160 -7.50 -5.18 -0.93
C VAL A 160 -8.86 -4.81 -1.48
N ILE A 161 -9.51 -5.75 -2.16
CA ILE A 161 -10.86 -5.61 -2.69
C ILE A 161 -11.81 -6.48 -1.85
N PRO A 162 -12.76 -5.88 -1.10
CA PRO A 162 -13.85 -6.63 -0.48
C PRO A 162 -14.80 -7.17 -1.56
N THR A 163 -15.02 -8.48 -1.57
CA THR A 163 -15.92 -9.18 -2.50
C THR A 163 -17.13 -9.77 -1.76
N ALA A 164 -18.01 -10.47 -2.47
CA ALA A 164 -19.10 -11.22 -1.84
C ALA A 164 -18.57 -12.41 -1.00
N ASP A 165 -17.41 -12.96 -1.39
CA ASP A 165 -16.83 -14.17 -0.81
C ASP A 165 -15.70 -13.88 0.20
N GLY A 166 -15.43 -12.60 0.51
CA GLY A 166 -14.38 -12.17 1.43
C GLY A 166 -13.43 -11.14 0.82
N MET A 167 -12.25 -10.98 1.43
CA MET A 167 -11.24 -10.05 0.98
C MET A 167 -10.31 -10.69 -0.06
N VAL A 168 -9.90 -9.92 -1.07
CA VAL A 168 -8.94 -10.34 -2.12
C VAL A 168 -7.85 -9.30 -2.27
N ILE A 169 -6.58 -9.72 -2.26
CA ILE A 169 -5.41 -8.86 -2.44
C ILE A 169 -5.01 -8.90 -3.91
N THR A 170 -5.20 -7.81 -4.63
CA THR A 170 -4.92 -7.77 -6.07
C THR A 170 -3.50 -7.35 -6.41
N GLU A 171 -2.80 -6.72 -5.48
CA GLU A 171 -1.43 -6.22 -5.64
C GLU A 171 -0.75 -6.04 -4.29
N LEU A 172 0.59 -6.11 -4.27
CA LEU A 172 1.44 -5.70 -3.15
C LEU A 172 2.37 -4.60 -3.64
N ASP A 173 2.44 -3.52 -2.90
CA ASP A 173 3.28 -2.36 -3.21
C ASP A 173 4.27 -2.10 -2.07
N SER A 174 5.52 -1.86 -2.43
CA SER A 174 6.65 -1.61 -1.52
C SER A 174 7.10 -0.14 -1.54
N VAL A 175 6.66 0.63 -2.53
CA VAL A 175 6.93 2.07 -2.70
C VAL A 175 5.59 2.82 -2.82
N PRO A 176 4.66 2.62 -1.87
CA PRO A 176 3.29 3.08 -2.06
C PRO A 176 3.17 4.60 -1.99
N GLY A 177 2.44 5.17 -2.94
CA GLY A 177 1.88 6.50 -2.80
C GLY A 177 0.76 6.54 -1.75
N GLY A 178 0.40 7.73 -1.30
CA GLY A 178 -0.70 7.94 -0.36
C GLY A 178 -0.30 7.89 1.12
N ILE A 179 0.97 7.75 1.47
CA ILE A 179 1.43 7.71 2.87
C ILE A 179 1.11 9.04 3.56
N GLY A 180 1.55 10.15 2.97
CA GLY A 180 1.30 11.49 3.49
C GLY A 180 -0.16 11.89 3.37
N LEU A 181 -0.79 11.59 2.23
CA LEU A 181 -2.22 11.85 2.02
C LEU A 181 -3.09 11.15 3.06
N THR A 182 -2.86 9.85 3.31
CA THR A 182 -3.61 9.09 4.33
C THR A 182 -3.40 9.68 5.72
N GLY A 183 -2.16 10.05 6.07
CA GLY A 183 -1.87 10.70 7.35
C GLY A 183 -2.56 12.06 7.50
N CYS A 184 -2.57 12.87 6.44
CA CYS A 184 -3.23 14.17 6.43
C CYS A 184 -4.76 14.02 6.51
N LEU A 185 -5.35 13.09 5.74
CA LEU A 185 -6.78 12.75 5.80
C LEU A 185 -7.17 12.28 7.20
N THR A 186 -6.43 11.35 7.78
CA THR A 186 -6.73 10.82 9.12
C THR A 186 -6.77 11.94 10.16
N ARG A 187 -5.80 12.84 10.14
CA ARG A 187 -5.80 14.02 11.03
C ARG A 187 -6.97 14.96 10.76
N ALA A 188 -7.26 15.25 9.50
CA ALA A 188 -8.35 16.15 9.14
C ALA A 188 -9.72 15.64 9.59
N TYR A 189 -9.94 14.31 9.47
CA TYR A 189 -11.15 13.66 9.97
C TYR A 189 -11.19 13.61 11.50
N ASP A 190 -10.08 13.27 12.15
CA ASP A 190 -10.02 13.22 13.62
C ASP A 190 -10.35 14.56 14.26
N ASP A 191 -9.85 15.67 13.67
CA ASP A 191 -10.18 17.03 14.13
C ASP A 191 -11.69 17.30 14.12
N GLN A 192 -12.45 16.77 13.14
CA GLN A 192 -13.91 16.96 13.08
C GLN A 192 -14.64 16.17 14.18
N PHE A 193 -14.12 14.99 14.55
CA PHE A 193 -14.71 14.20 15.62
C PHE A 193 -14.40 14.76 17.02
N THR A 194 -13.21 15.32 17.21
CA THR A 194 -12.77 15.87 18.51
C THR A 194 -13.51 17.15 18.88
N ILE A 195 -13.79 18.04 17.91
CA ILE A 195 -14.48 19.31 18.13
C ILE A 195 -15.93 19.09 18.63
N GLU A 196 -16.59 18.03 18.21
CA GLU A 196 -18.01 17.77 18.51
C GLU A 196 -18.24 17.00 19.82
N ARG A 197 -17.22 16.29 20.33
CA ARG A 197 -17.38 15.31 21.41
C ARG A 197 -16.91 15.75 22.78
N GLN A 198 -16.29 16.91 22.92
CA GLN A 198 -15.69 17.30 24.20
C GLN A 198 -16.52 18.30 24.98
N PRO A 199 -17.36 17.86 25.96
CA PRO A 199 -17.72 18.72 27.08
C PRO A 199 -16.43 19.14 27.82
N PRO A 200 -16.31 20.39 28.26
CA PRO A 200 -15.13 20.83 28.99
C PRO A 200 -14.91 19.98 30.26
N GLY A 201 -13.72 19.35 30.35
CA GLY A 201 -13.31 18.64 31.57
C GLY A 201 -13.25 17.11 31.49
N LEU A 202 -13.58 16.50 30.36
CA LEU A 202 -13.41 15.05 30.17
C LEU A 202 -12.10 14.72 29.40
N PRO A 203 -11.47 13.56 29.69
CA PRO A 203 -10.31 13.13 28.92
C PRO A 203 -10.67 12.90 27.44
N PRO A 204 -9.75 13.13 26.50
CA PRO A 204 -10.04 12.96 25.07
C PRO A 204 -10.48 11.52 24.78
N GLU A 205 -11.66 11.37 24.20
CA GLU A 205 -12.12 10.07 23.69
C GLU A 205 -11.13 9.54 22.65
N ARG A 206 -10.94 8.23 22.62
CA ARG A 206 -10.09 7.59 21.60
C ARG A 206 -10.69 7.83 20.22
N SER A 207 -9.82 8.19 19.26
CA SER A 207 -10.20 8.33 17.87
C SER A 207 -10.88 7.05 17.35
N PRO A 208 -12.03 7.14 16.66
CA PRO A 208 -12.66 6.00 16.03
C PRO A 208 -11.89 5.50 14.81
N LEU A 209 -10.92 6.28 14.32
CA LEU A 209 -10.13 5.97 13.15
C LEU A 209 -9.17 4.82 13.41
N ILE A 210 -9.02 3.94 12.42
CA ILE A 210 -8.12 2.80 12.50
C ILE A 210 -6.67 3.30 12.62
N ALA A 211 -5.95 2.77 13.60
CA ALA A 211 -4.62 3.21 14.02
C ALA A 211 -4.55 4.64 14.61
N GLY A 212 -5.69 5.32 14.81
CA GLY A 212 -5.78 6.63 15.43
C GLY A 212 -5.27 7.78 14.56
N ARG A 213 -5.28 8.99 15.11
CA ARG A 213 -4.92 10.26 14.46
C ARG A 213 -3.54 10.24 13.77
N ASP A 214 -2.54 9.67 14.41
CA ASP A 214 -1.13 9.77 14.03
C ASP A 214 -0.50 8.44 13.64
N GLY A 215 -1.29 7.38 13.45
CA GLY A 215 -0.79 6.04 13.16
C GLY A 215 0.14 5.99 11.94
N MET A 216 -0.20 6.71 10.87
CA MET A 216 0.66 6.81 9.67
C MET A 216 2.01 7.46 9.97
N LEU A 217 2.02 8.58 10.70
CA LEU A 217 3.26 9.28 11.07
C LEU A 217 4.11 8.44 12.03
N GLN A 218 3.49 7.87 13.05
CA GLN A 218 4.19 7.08 14.07
C GLN A 218 4.77 5.79 13.48
N GLY A 219 3.97 5.07 12.69
CA GLY A 219 4.41 3.86 12.01
C GLY A 219 5.56 4.13 11.03
N PHE A 220 5.43 5.17 10.19
CA PHE A 220 6.49 5.55 9.26
C PHE A 220 7.78 5.95 10.00
N ALA A 221 7.68 6.78 11.04
CA ALA A 221 8.83 7.18 11.86
C ALA A 221 9.50 5.98 12.56
N ALA A 222 8.72 5.05 13.10
CA ALA A 222 9.25 3.85 13.76
C ALA A 222 10.00 2.96 12.77
N MET A 223 9.43 2.74 11.57
CA MET A 223 10.06 1.99 10.49
C MET A 223 11.36 2.66 10.05
N LEU A 224 11.37 3.98 9.82
CA LEU A 224 12.56 4.71 9.41
C LEU A 224 13.68 4.61 10.45
N ARG A 225 13.37 4.75 11.75
CA ARG A 225 14.35 4.57 12.84
C ARG A 225 14.92 3.16 12.85
N ALA A 226 14.06 2.15 12.68
CA ALA A 226 14.50 0.76 12.63
C ALA A 226 15.41 0.48 11.42
N GLN A 227 15.15 1.11 10.26
CA GLN A 227 15.97 0.97 9.07
C GLN A 227 17.29 1.74 9.16
N GLN A 228 17.28 2.93 9.76
CA GLN A 228 18.47 3.74 9.94
C GLN A 228 19.47 3.11 10.89
N GLY A 229 18.99 2.47 11.97
CA GLY A 229 19.84 1.88 13.00
C GLY A 229 20.80 2.93 13.59
N ASP A 230 22.09 2.60 13.64
CA ASP A 230 23.16 3.44 14.18
C ASP A 230 23.73 4.43 13.13
N GLN A 231 23.15 4.51 11.92
CA GLN A 231 23.63 5.45 10.90
C GLN A 231 23.35 6.91 11.30
N GLU A 232 24.40 7.69 11.40
CA GLU A 232 24.28 9.12 11.63
C GLU A 232 23.87 9.88 10.36
N GLY A 233 23.19 11.02 10.52
CA GLY A 233 22.76 11.87 9.42
C GLY A 233 21.25 12.03 9.31
N CYS A 234 20.83 12.83 8.35
CA CYS A 234 19.41 13.11 8.10
C CYS A 234 18.75 12.02 7.26
N LEU A 235 17.42 12.05 7.24
CA LEU A 235 16.59 11.34 6.28
C LEU A 235 16.41 12.20 5.02
N ALA A 236 16.76 11.65 3.86
CA ALA A 236 16.36 12.19 2.57
C ALA A 236 15.24 11.35 1.98
N ILE A 237 14.04 11.89 1.85
CA ILE A 237 12.93 11.31 1.08
C ILE A 237 13.12 11.76 -0.36
N VAL A 238 13.58 10.87 -1.22
CA VAL A 238 13.93 11.19 -2.61
C VAL A 238 12.79 10.86 -3.53
N VAL A 239 12.13 11.89 -4.07
CA VAL A 239 10.97 11.76 -4.98
C VAL A 239 11.41 12.06 -6.41
N SER A 240 11.30 11.09 -7.31
CA SER A 240 11.68 11.26 -8.73
C SER A 240 10.70 12.17 -9.50
N ASP A 241 11.10 12.55 -10.72
CA ASP A 241 10.23 13.33 -11.60
C ASP A 241 9.02 12.51 -12.09
N GLU A 242 9.14 11.19 -12.25
CA GLU A 242 8.02 10.29 -12.57
C GLU A 242 7.00 10.25 -11.42
N ALA A 243 7.48 10.29 -10.16
CA ALA A 243 6.65 10.27 -8.97
C ALA A 243 6.29 11.68 -8.42
N LYS A 244 6.51 12.75 -9.20
CA LYS A 244 6.37 14.15 -8.74
C LYS A 244 4.98 14.50 -8.20
N GLU A 245 3.93 13.81 -8.62
CA GLU A 245 2.56 14.00 -8.12
C GLU A 245 2.42 13.69 -6.62
N TYR A 246 3.32 12.85 -6.07
CA TYR A 246 3.37 12.51 -4.64
C TYR A 246 4.29 13.41 -3.82
N ARG A 247 4.97 14.38 -4.45
CA ARG A 247 5.95 15.23 -3.76
C ARG A 247 5.31 16.00 -2.60
N ALA A 248 4.15 16.60 -2.81
CA ALA A 248 3.46 17.39 -1.79
C ALA A 248 3.12 16.56 -0.53
N GLU A 249 2.67 15.33 -0.69
CA GLU A 249 2.40 14.45 0.45
C GLU A 249 3.68 14.00 1.18
N MET A 250 4.80 13.82 0.45
CA MET A 250 6.08 13.51 1.06
C MET A 250 6.72 14.72 1.75
N GLU A 251 6.54 15.92 1.24
CA GLU A 251 6.91 17.17 1.90
C GLU A 251 6.13 17.37 3.21
N TRP A 252 4.81 17.13 3.17
CA TRP A 252 3.98 17.14 4.36
C TRP A 252 4.48 16.14 5.40
N MET A 253 4.77 14.91 4.98
CA MET A 253 5.31 13.87 5.87
C MET A 253 6.66 14.26 6.45
N ALA A 254 7.59 14.79 5.64
CA ALA A 254 8.88 15.27 6.11
C ALA A 254 8.73 16.40 7.15
N GLN A 255 7.78 17.32 6.94
CA GLN A 255 7.47 18.37 7.92
C GLN A 255 6.96 17.78 9.25
N ARG A 256 6.02 16.82 9.20
CA ARG A 256 5.52 16.15 10.42
C ARG A 256 6.60 15.38 11.16
N LEU A 257 7.51 14.71 10.43
CA LEU A 257 8.67 14.06 11.01
C LEU A 257 9.59 15.03 11.75
N ARG A 258 9.81 16.23 11.19
CA ARG A 258 10.61 17.28 11.87
C ARG A 258 9.96 17.75 13.17
N GLU A 259 8.63 17.87 13.23
CA GLU A 259 7.90 18.24 14.44
C GLU A 259 8.07 17.25 15.59
N ILE A 260 8.31 15.97 15.28
CA ILE A 260 8.61 14.94 16.28
C ILE A 260 10.12 14.69 16.44
N GLY A 261 10.97 15.64 15.98
CA GLY A 261 12.40 15.63 16.20
C GLY A 261 13.23 14.80 15.21
N TYR A 262 12.65 14.35 14.07
CA TYR A 262 13.36 13.62 13.03
C TYR A 262 13.90 14.61 11.98
N GLN A 263 15.21 14.60 11.69
CA GLN A 263 15.76 15.46 10.65
C GLN A 263 15.41 14.87 9.27
N ALA A 264 14.30 15.29 8.68
CA ALA A 264 13.74 14.75 7.45
C ALA A 264 13.57 15.84 6.38
N PHE A 265 13.97 15.52 5.14
CA PHE A 265 13.89 16.40 3.97
C PHE A 265 13.29 15.65 2.79
N CYS A 266 12.30 16.23 2.13
CA CYS A 266 11.80 15.76 0.85
C CYS A 266 12.58 16.48 -0.26
N VAL A 267 13.22 15.73 -1.14
CA VAL A 267 14.14 16.29 -2.13
C VAL A 267 13.99 15.59 -3.49
N GLU A 268 14.42 16.28 -4.54
CA GLU A 268 14.61 15.68 -5.85
C GLU A 268 15.92 14.87 -5.91
N PRO A 269 16.03 13.86 -6.79
CA PRO A 269 17.26 13.06 -6.92
C PRO A 269 18.51 13.90 -7.18
N ARG A 270 18.37 15.01 -7.93
CA ARG A 270 19.49 15.92 -8.25
C ARG A 270 20.08 16.66 -7.04
N ALA A 271 19.30 16.80 -5.97
CA ALA A 271 19.74 17.43 -4.73
C ALA A 271 20.61 16.50 -3.85
N VAL A 272 20.67 15.22 -4.18
CA VAL A 272 21.56 14.26 -3.51
C VAL A 272 22.95 14.37 -4.12
N HIS A 273 23.93 14.71 -3.29
CA HIS A 273 25.33 14.81 -3.67
C HIS A 273 26.12 13.64 -3.09
N PHE A 274 27.23 13.32 -3.73
CA PHE A 274 28.14 12.25 -3.34
C PHE A 274 29.55 12.79 -3.09
N SER A 275 30.19 12.29 -2.02
CA SER A 275 31.64 12.44 -1.75
C SER A 275 32.21 11.07 -1.37
N GLU A 276 33.53 11.01 -1.11
CA GLU A 276 34.16 9.78 -0.59
C GLU A 276 33.62 9.38 0.81
N GLU A 277 33.13 10.36 1.56
CA GLU A 277 32.55 10.16 2.90
C GLU A 277 31.11 9.64 2.88
N GLY A 278 30.39 9.80 1.76
CA GLY A 278 29.01 9.34 1.59
C GLY A 278 28.11 10.29 0.83
N LEU A 279 26.81 10.20 1.10
CA LEU A 279 25.78 11.06 0.51
C LEU A 279 25.49 12.27 1.41
N PHE A 280 25.19 13.41 0.79
CA PHE A 280 24.83 14.62 1.53
C PHE A 280 23.86 15.51 0.76
N LEU A 281 23.14 16.36 1.50
CA LEU A 281 22.39 17.50 0.98
C LEU A 281 23.27 18.76 1.13
N GLN A 282 23.27 19.63 0.11
CA GLN A 282 23.97 20.89 0.20
C GLN A 282 23.08 21.95 0.83
N GLU A 283 23.51 22.52 1.96
CA GLU A 283 22.84 23.64 2.63
C GLU A 283 23.73 24.87 2.66
N GLU A 284 23.19 26.04 3.01
CA GLU A 284 23.96 27.28 3.18
C GLU A 284 25.04 27.15 4.25
N THR A 285 24.79 26.36 5.28
CA THR A 285 25.69 26.08 6.40
C THR A 285 26.76 25.04 6.11
N GLY A 286 26.69 24.40 4.93
CA GLY A 286 27.60 23.33 4.52
C GLY A 286 26.89 22.02 4.19
N PRO A 287 27.64 20.95 3.89
CA PRO A 287 27.07 19.65 3.55
C PRO A 287 26.41 18.99 4.78
N ARG A 288 25.16 18.53 4.62
CA ARG A 288 24.43 17.76 5.62
C ARG A 288 24.48 16.28 5.25
N PRO A 289 25.13 15.42 6.02
CA PRO A 289 25.19 13.98 5.74
C PRO A 289 23.81 13.33 5.72
N ILE A 290 23.61 12.37 4.78
CA ILE A 290 22.42 11.54 4.67
C ILE A 290 22.73 10.16 5.27
N GLY A 291 22.11 9.82 6.40
CA GLY A 291 22.21 8.48 7.02
C GLY A 291 21.18 7.50 6.47
N LEU A 292 20.01 8.01 6.12
CA LEU A 292 18.93 7.21 5.56
C LEU A 292 18.35 7.88 4.31
N LEU A 293 18.25 7.12 3.22
CA LEU A 293 17.57 7.54 2.00
C LEU A 293 16.29 6.71 1.84
N TYR A 294 15.14 7.37 1.94
CA TYR A 294 13.87 6.77 1.57
C TYR A 294 13.65 6.95 0.06
N ARG A 295 13.71 5.85 -0.68
CA ARG A 295 13.56 5.80 -2.13
C ARG A 295 12.08 5.88 -2.49
N PHE A 296 11.60 7.08 -2.87
CA PHE A 296 10.25 7.27 -3.39
C PHE A 296 10.29 7.35 -4.92
N PHE A 297 10.73 6.29 -5.54
CA PHE A 297 10.72 6.04 -6.99
C PHE A 297 10.80 4.54 -7.26
N GLU A 298 10.19 4.13 -8.35
CA GLU A 298 10.20 2.73 -8.79
C GLU A 298 11.55 2.34 -9.40
N LEU A 299 11.89 1.04 -9.34
CA LEU A 299 13.18 0.58 -9.87
C LEU A 299 13.26 0.60 -11.40
N PHE A 300 12.13 0.58 -12.12
CA PHE A 300 12.15 0.78 -13.57
C PHE A 300 12.61 2.21 -13.95
N ASP A 301 12.37 3.19 -13.07
CA ASP A 301 12.78 4.59 -13.24
C ASP A 301 14.25 4.87 -12.90
N LEU A 302 14.98 3.87 -12.40
CA LEU A 302 16.38 4.01 -11.96
C LEU A 302 17.29 4.60 -13.03
N LYS A 303 17.01 4.33 -14.32
CA LYS A 303 17.75 4.90 -15.48
C LYS A 303 17.65 6.44 -15.57
N ASN A 304 16.59 7.03 -15.01
CA ASN A 304 16.32 8.46 -15.01
C ASN A 304 16.78 9.15 -13.71
N ILE A 305 17.25 8.38 -12.72
CA ILE A 305 17.73 8.92 -11.43
C ILE A 305 19.18 9.36 -11.59
N PRO A 306 19.49 10.68 -11.50
CA PRO A 306 20.85 11.15 -11.59
C PRO A 306 21.75 10.51 -10.54
N LYS A 307 22.92 10.03 -10.94
CA LYS A 307 23.94 9.44 -10.06
C LYS A 307 23.44 8.21 -9.27
N ALA A 308 22.46 7.47 -9.80
CA ALA A 308 21.91 6.27 -9.15
C ALA A 308 23.02 5.29 -8.74
N GLU A 309 24.04 5.10 -9.60
CA GLU A 309 25.17 4.23 -9.30
C GLU A 309 25.98 4.70 -8.08
N LEU A 310 26.09 6.02 -7.85
CA LEU A 310 26.80 6.55 -6.69
C LEU A 310 26.00 6.34 -5.40
N VAL A 311 24.66 6.46 -5.45
CA VAL A 311 23.78 6.09 -4.34
C VAL A 311 23.93 4.61 -4.00
N MET A 312 23.87 3.74 -5.03
CA MET A 312 24.08 2.30 -4.86
C MET A 312 25.47 1.99 -4.32
N TYR A 313 26.50 2.71 -4.76
CA TYR A 313 27.88 2.56 -4.27
C TYR A 313 27.99 2.95 -2.79
N ALA A 314 27.44 4.09 -2.38
CA ALA A 314 27.44 4.53 -0.98
C ALA A 314 26.72 3.51 -0.08
N ALA A 315 25.57 2.97 -0.52
CA ALA A 315 24.85 1.92 0.20
C ALA A 315 25.66 0.61 0.28
N LYS A 316 26.34 0.22 -0.81
CA LYS A 316 27.26 -0.92 -0.81
C LYS A 316 28.41 -0.75 0.19
N LYS A 317 28.94 0.46 0.34
CA LYS A 317 29.99 0.78 1.31
C LYS A 317 29.47 0.90 2.76
N GLY A 318 28.16 0.99 2.96
CA GLY A 318 27.55 1.17 4.26
C GLY A 318 27.58 2.60 4.77
N GLN A 319 27.75 3.54 3.88
CA GLN A 319 27.76 4.97 4.18
C GLN A 319 26.34 5.55 4.28
N VAL A 320 25.33 4.83 3.75
CA VAL A 320 23.93 5.20 3.81
C VAL A 320 23.08 3.93 3.84
N THR A 321 21.96 3.96 4.54
CA THR A 321 20.90 2.95 4.39
C THR A 321 19.89 3.42 3.35
N VAL A 322 19.45 2.53 2.46
CA VAL A 322 18.41 2.82 1.45
C VAL A 322 17.21 1.94 1.70
N THR A 323 16.03 2.53 1.84
CA THR A 323 14.75 1.84 2.00
C THR A 323 13.69 2.47 1.09
N PRO A 324 12.84 1.70 0.38
CA PRO A 324 12.96 0.26 0.15
C PRO A 324 14.29 -0.12 -0.54
N PRO A 325 14.79 -1.35 -0.32
CA PRO A 325 16.07 -1.75 -0.88
C PRO A 325 16.00 -1.89 -2.42
N TYR A 326 17.14 -1.80 -3.10
CA TYR A 326 17.25 -2.07 -4.54
C TYR A 326 17.13 -3.58 -4.83
N LYS A 327 15.93 -4.15 -4.62
CA LYS A 327 15.64 -5.58 -4.79
C LYS A 327 14.41 -5.79 -5.68
N PRO A 328 14.59 -5.70 -7.01
CA PRO A 328 13.47 -5.73 -7.94
C PRO A 328 12.65 -7.03 -7.87
N ALA A 329 13.25 -8.15 -7.44
CA ALA A 329 12.53 -9.41 -7.22
C ALA A 329 11.43 -9.32 -6.15
N LEU A 330 11.50 -8.35 -5.23
CA LEU A 330 10.50 -8.14 -4.18
C LEU A 330 9.41 -7.12 -4.55
N GLU A 331 9.56 -6.45 -5.70
CA GLU A 331 8.60 -5.47 -6.24
C GLU A 331 7.82 -6.05 -7.43
N GLU A 332 7.79 -7.39 -7.54
CA GLU A 332 7.26 -8.11 -8.70
C GLU A 332 5.85 -8.67 -8.50
N LYS A 333 4.97 -8.41 -9.48
CA LYS A 333 3.64 -9.02 -9.55
C LYS A 333 3.70 -10.54 -9.83
N LEU A 334 4.83 -11.03 -10.36
CA LEU A 334 5.08 -12.46 -10.59
C LEU A 334 5.07 -13.28 -9.29
N ALA A 335 5.29 -12.63 -8.14
CA ALA A 335 5.29 -13.26 -6.82
C ALA A 335 4.01 -14.08 -6.55
N PHE A 336 2.84 -13.60 -7.00
CA PHE A 336 1.58 -14.35 -6.85
C PHE A 336 1.54 -15.60 -7.74
N GLY A 337 2.10 -15.53 -8.95
CA GLY A 337 2.25 -16.68 -9.83
C GLY A 337 3.16 -17.76 -9.23
N LEU A 338 4.26 -17.33 -8.60
CA LEU A 338 5.16 -18.24 -7.88
C LEU A 338 4.49 -18.87 -6.66
N PHE A 339 3.66 -18.12 -5.94
CA PHE A 339 2.93 -18.62 -4.77
C PHE A 339 1.94 -19.73 -5.13
N HIS A 340 1.29 -19.62 -6.28
CA HIS A 340 0.31 -20.60 -6.76
C HIS A 340 0.92 -21.71 -7.61
N HIS A 341 2.22 -21.67 -7.89
CA HIS A 341 2.86 -22.69 -8.72
C HIS A 341 3.00 -24.03 -7.96
N PRO A 342 2.48 -25.15 -8.51
CA PRO A 342 2.42 -26.44 -7.80
C PRO A 342 3.80 -26.97 -7.38
N GLU A 343 4.82 -26.79 -8.22
CA GLU A 343 6.19 -27.22 -7.92
C GLU A 343 6.78 -26.53 -6.69
N LEU A 344 6.30 -25.32 -6.38
CA LEU A 344 6.76 -24.54 -5.23
C LEU A 344 5.91 -24.75 -3.96
N ALA A 345 4.84 -25.55 -4.03
CA ALA A 345 3.98 -25.81 -2.87
C ALA A 345 4.77 -26.35 -1.66
N PRO A 346 5.70 -27.33 -1.81
CA PRO A 346 6.51 -27.82 -0.68
C PRO A 346 7.38 -26.73 -0.04
N PHE A 347 7.93 -25.80 -0.84
CA PHE A 347 8.69 -24.67 -0.32
C PHE A 347 7.80 -23.76 0.53
N TRP A 348 6.63 -23.37 0.03
CA TRP A 348 5.72 -22.47 0.75
C TRP A 348 5.18 -23.10 2.04
N GLU A 349 4.89 -24.40 2.03
CA GLU A 349 4.45 -25.15 3.21
C GLU A 349 5.54 -25.26 4.29
N GLN A 350 6.81 -25.31 3.89
CA GLN A 350 7.93 -25.29 4.81
C GLN A 350 8.27 -23.86 5.31
N ALA A 351 8.13 -22.85 4.45
CA ALA A 351 8.57 -21.49 4.73
C ALA A 351 7.55 -20.67 5.52
N LEU A 352 6.26 -21.02 5.46
CA LEU A 352 5.16 -20.33 6.11
C LEU A 352 4.52 -21.21 7.18
N ARG A 353 3.96 -20.59 8.21
CA ARG A 353 3.08 -21.30 9.13
C ARG A 353 1.83 -21.79 8.39
N PRO A 354 1.25 -22.94 8.79
CA PRO A 354 0.08 -23.49 8.10
C PRO A 354 -1.08 -22.48 7.98
N GLU A 355 -1.38 -21.75 9.05
CA GLU A 355 -2.46 -20.76 9.10
C GLU A 355 -2.19 -19.62 8.10
N THR A 356 -0.96 -19.08 8.08
CA THR A 356 -0.51 -18.05 7.13
C THR A 356 -0.63 -18.54 5.69
N ALA A 357 -0.19 -19.77 5.40
CA ALA A 357 -0.30 -20.34 4.04
C ALA A 357 -1.75 -20.50 3.59
N ILE A 358 -2.65 -20.95 4.48
CA ILE A 358 -4.09 -21.07 4.21
C ILE A 358 -4.70 -19.69 3.96
N ASN A 359 -4.43 -18.70 4.83
CA ASN A 359 -4.93 -17.34 4.69
C ASN A 359 -4.49 -16.71 3.37
N LEU A 360 -3.20 -16.78 3.04
CA LEU A 360 -2.68 -16.23 1.80
C LEU A 360 -3.25 -16.92 0.56
N ARG A 361 -3.45 -18.24 0.58
CA ARG A 361 -4.09 -18.96 -0.55
C ARG A 361 -5.52 -18.50 -0.80
N ARG A 362 -6.23 -18.07 0.24
CA ARG A 362 -7.59 -17.52 0.12
C ARG A 362 -7.59 -16.05 -0.34
N LEU A 363 -6.58 -15.27 0.10
CA LEU A 363 -6.51 -13.83 -0.15
C LEU A 363 -5.89 -13.46 -1.49
N LEU A 364 -4.88 -14.22 -1.93
CA LEU A 364 -4.17 -13.97 -3.19
C LEU A 364 -4.91 -14.68 -4.33
N PRO A 365 -5.40 -13.95 -5.35
CA PRO A 365 -6.08 -14.55 -6.49
C PRO A 365 -5.12 -15.44 -7.27
N ARG A 366 -5.63 -16.49 -7.89
CA ARG A 366 -4.82 -17.31 -8.78
C ARG A 366 -4.20 -16.47 -9.86
N THR A 367 -2.91 -16.70 -10.04
CA THR A 367 -2.10 -15.90 -10.94
C THR A 367 -1.16 -16.84 -11.69
N TRP A 368 -0.99 -16.61 -12.98
CA TRP A 368 -0.06 -17.34 -13.86
C TRP A 368 0.92 -16.38 -14.47
N ILE A 369 2.17 -16.80 -14.62
CA ILE A 369 3.17 -16.08 -15.39
C ILE A 369 2.94 -16.40 -16.86
N LEU A 370 2.78 -15.39 -17.70
CA LEU A 370 2.53 -15.56 -19.13
C LEU A 370 3.85 -15.86 -19.87
N ASP A 371 4.30 -17.11 -19.77
CA ASP A 371 5.44 -17.62 -20.54
C ASP A 371 4.97 -18.09 -21.94
N PRO A 372 5.52 -17.54 -23.04
CA PRO A 372 5.16 -17.95 -24.39
C PRO A 372 5.70 -19.33 -24.79
N GLN A 373 6.58 -19.93 -23.98
CA GLN A 373 7.13 -21.24 -24.28
C GLN A 373 6.05 -22.32 -24.25
N PRO A 374 6.05 -23.25 -25.23
CA PRO A 374 5.08 -24.33 -25.22
C PRO A 374 5.36 -25.28 -24.05
N VAL A 375 4.30 -25.70 -23.37
CA VAL A 375 4.42 -26.76 -22.36
C VAL A 375 4.74 -28.10 -23.03
N PRO A 376 5.39 -29.05 -22.32
CA PRO A 376 5.67 -30.38 -22.85
C PRO A 376 4.40 -31.08 -23.38
N PRO A 377 4.51 -32.00 -24.35
CA PRO A 377 3.38 -32.76 -24.84
C PRO A 377 2.59 -33.41 -23.70
N SER A 378 1.28 -33.31 -23.75
CA SER A 378 0.32 -33.78 -22.70
C SER A 378 0.36 -32.99 -21.38
N ALA A 379 1.23 -31.99 -21.22
CA ALA A 379 1.18 -31.10 -20.07
C ALA A 379 0.09 -30.03 -20.24
N VAL A 380 -0.38 -29.52 -19.11
CA VAL A 380 -1.36 -28.44 -19.05
C VAL A 380 -0.89 -27.35 -18.10
N ILE A 381 -1.35 -26.13 -18.32
CA ILE A 381 -1.12 -25.02 -17.38
C ILE A 381 -1.91 -25.31 -16.11
N PRO A 382 -1.27 -25.42 -14.95
CA PRO A 382 -1.91 -25.84 -13.71
C PRO A 382 -3.10 -24.95 -13.37
N HIS A 383 -4.25 -25.56 -13.08
CA HIS A 383 -5.49 -24.90 -12.65
C HIS A 383 -6.10 -23.92 -13.66
N LEU A 384 -5.59 -23.80 -14.89
CA LEU A 384 -6.18 -22.98 -15.94
C LEU A 384 -7.11 -23.82 -16.80
N THR A 385 -8.40 -23.42 -16.83
CA THR A 385 -9.41 -24.12 -17.62
C THR A 385 -10.24 -23.16 -18.48
N ILE A 386 -10.70 -23.62 -19.64
CA ILE A 386 -11.69 -22.96 -20.50
C ILE A 386 -12.87 -23.91 -20.66
N SER A 387 -14.08 -23.50 -20.28
CA SER A 387 -15.29 -24.36 -20.32
C SER A 387 -15.05 -25.74 -19.66
N GLY A 388 -14.34 -25.76 -18.54
CA GLY A 388 -14.01 -26.99 -17.79
C GLY A 388 -12.92 -27.87 -18.40
N ARG A 389 -12.27 -27.44 -19.53
CA ARG A 389 -11.18 -28.15 -20.16
C ARG A 389 -9.84 -27.51 -19.83
N ALA A 390 -8.85 -28.32 -19.47
CA ALA A 390 -7.50 -27.87 -19.19
C ALA A 390 -6.86 -27.19 -20.40
N VAL A 391 -6.10 -26.15 -20.16
CA VAL A 391 -5.40 -25.32 -21.15
C VAL A 391 -3.92 -25.71 -21.19
N SER A 392 -3.37 -25.91 -22.39
CA SER A 392 -1.95 -26.20 -22.62
C SER A 392 -1.20 -25.04 -23.30
N ASP A 393 -1.91 -23.99 -23.72
CA ASP A 393 -1.32 -22.80 -24.36
C ASP A 393 -2.17 -21.59 -24.02
N PHE A 394 -1.57 -20.54 -23.49
CA PHE A 394 -2.24 -19.29 -23.17
C PHE A 394 -2.95 -18.65 -24.38
N ARG A 395 -2.43 -18.84 -25.61
CA ARG A 395 -3.04 -18.30 -26.84
C ARG A 395 -4.47 -18.77 -27.04
N ARG A 396 -4.85 -19.94 -26.48
CA ARG A 396 -6.24 -20.43 -26.53
C ARG A 396 -7.24 -19.51 -25.83
N LEU A 397 -6.77 -18.68 -24.89
CA LEU A 397 -7.60 -17.68 -24.21
C LEU A 397 -8.09 -16.57 -25.13
N ALA A 398 -7.42 -16.34 -26.27
CA ALA A 398 -7.84 -15.36 -27.27
C ALA A 398 -9.23 -15.62 -27.85
N GLN A 399 -9.67 -16.89 -27.85
CA GLN A 399 -10.96 -17.31 -28.43
C GLN A 399 -12.06 -17.50 -27.38
N THR A 400 -11.81 -17.18 -26.12
CA THR A 400 -12.77 -17.33 -25.04
C THR A 400 -13.91 -16.32 -25.14
N THR A 401 -15.09 -16.70 -24.67
CA THR A 401 -16.24 -15.81 -24.56
C THR A 401 -16.03 -14.76 -23.48
N GLN A 402 -16.78 -13.67 -23.54
CA GLN A 402 -16.72 -12.61 -22.53
C GLN A 402 -16.95 -13.14 -21.09
N LYS A 403 -17.83 -14.12 -20.92
CA LYS A 403 -18.10 -14.73 -19.61
C LYS A 403 -16.93 -15.56 -19.08
N GLU A 404 -16.15 -16.16 -19.95
CA GLU A 404 -14.99 -16.97 -19.60
C GLU A 404 -13.76 -16.11 -19.30
N ARG A 405 -13.74 -14.85 -19.78
CA ARG A 405 -12.62 -13.92 -19.59
C ARG A 405 -12.67 -13.19 -18.23
N GLN A 406 -12.99 -13.89 -17.15
CA GLN A 406 -12.87 -13.35 -15.78
C GLN A 406 -11.40 -13.35 -15.35
N LEU A 407 -10.57 -12.62 -16.13
CA LEU A 407 -9.13 -12.60 -16.05
C LEU A 407 -8.62 -11.17 -16.25
N VAL A 408 -7.46 -10.90 -15.67
CA VAL A 408 -6.77 -9.60 -15.77
C VAL A 408 -5.34 -9.83 -16.22
N LEU A 409 -4.89 -9.10 -17.24
CA LEU A 409 -3.49 -9.01 -17.64
C LEU A 409 -2.83 -7.85 -16.90
N LYS A 410 -1.66 -8.08 -16.32
CA LYS A 410 -0.87 -7.06 -15.63
C LYS A 410 0.59 -7.19 -16.01
N PRO A 411 1.29 -6.10 -16.37
CA PRO A 411 2.74 -6.15 -16.62
C PRO A 411 3.51 -6.37 -15.32
N SER A 412 4.76 -6.84 -15.44
CA SER A 412 5.75 -6.91 -14.37
C SER A 412 5.84 -5.59 -13.59
N GLY A 413 6.13 -5.66 -12.31
CA GLY A 413 6.40 -4.48 -11.47
C GLY A 413 7.58 -3.64 -11.98
N PHE A 414 8.52 -4.24 -12.71
CA PHE A 414 9.64 -3.55 -13.36
C PHE A 414 9.26 -3.01 -14.76
N SER A 415 8.12 -2.33 -14.86
CA SER A 415 7.62 -1.76 -16.12
C SER A 415 6.97 -0.40 -15.87
N GLU A 416 7.24 0.55 -16.74
CA GLU A 416 6.55 1.85 -16.76
C GLU A 416 5.01 1.71 -16.87
N LEU A 417 4.55 0.62 -17.50
CA LEU A 417 3.13 0.30 -17.62
C LEU A 417 2.50 -0.25 -16.33
N ALA A 418 3.31 -0.64 -15.34
CA ALA A 418 2.81 -1.11 -14.05
C ALA A 418 2.26 0.01 -13.17
N TRP A 419 2.72 1.24 -13.42
CA TRP A 419 2.33 2.44 -12.68
C TRP A 419 0.93 2.93 -13.07
N GLY A 420 0.11 3.30 -12.09
CA GLY A 420 -1.21 3.92 -12.33
C GLY A 420 -2.19 3.06 -13.12
N SER A 421 -2.04 1.73 -13.11
CA SER A 421 -2.89 0.79 -13.85
C SER A 421 -2.84 0.94 -15.39
N ARG A 422 -1.83 1.62 -15.95
CA ARG A 422 -1.73 1.93 -17.40
C ARG A 422 -1.67 0.67 -18.27
N GLY A 423 -1.07 -0.42 -17.78
CA GLY A 423 -0.92 -1.69 -18.51
C GLY A 423 -1.93 -2.77 -18.12
N VAL A 424 -2.97 -2.44 -17.36
CA VAL A 424 -3.97 -3.41 -16.89
C VAL A 424 -5.06 -3.60 -17.94
N SER A 425 -5.28 -4.85 -18.34
CA SER A 425 -6.36 -5.22 -19.26
C SER A 425 -7.32 -6.21 -18.59
N ILE A 426 -8.60 -5.83 -18.47
CA ILE A 426 -9.64 -6.67 -17.88
C ILE A 426 -10.35 -7.45 -18.99
N GLY A 427 -10.23 -8.78 -19.00
CA GLY A 427 -10.62 -9.63 -20.11
C GLY A 427 -12.10 -9.54 -20.49
N HIS A 428 -13.01 -9.49 -19.51
CA HIS A 428 -14.45 -9.41 -19.79
C HIS A 428 -14.93 -7.99 -20.18
N ASP A 429 -14.06 -6.97 -20.10
CA ASP A 429 -14.40 -5.60 -20.51
C ASP A 429 -14.05 -5.33 -21.96
N LEU A 430 -13.07 -6.05 -22.49
CA LEU A 430 -12.57 -5.87 -23.82
C LEU A 430 -13.42 -6.66 -24.85
N PRO A 431 -13.63 -6.11 -26.05
CA PRO A 431 -14.04 -6.90 -27.20
C PRO A 431 -13.07 -8.07 -27.45
N GLN A 432 -13.53 -9.14 -28.09
CA GLN A 432 -12.70 -10.33 -28.30
C GLN A 432 -11.40 -10.04 -29.06
N VAL A 433 -11.45 -9.19 -30.06
CA VAL A 433 -10.28 -8.81 -30.87
C VAL A 433 -9.26 -8.05 -30.03
N GLU A 434 -9.71 -7.11 -29.20
CA GLU A 434 -8.83 -6.33 -28.33
C GLU A 434 -8.20 -7.21 -27.24
N TRP A 435 -8.99 -8.12 -26.66
CA TRP A 435 -8.47 -9.11 -25.71
C TRP A 435 -7.40 -10.02 -26.34
N ALA A 436 -7.67 -10.55 -27.55
CA ALA A 436 -6.71 -11.38 -28.27
C ALA A 436 -5.42 -10.61 -28.58
N THR A 437 -5.53 -9.34 -28.97
CA THR A 437 -4.39 -8.45 -29.21
C THR A 437 -3.60 -8.19 -27.94
N ALA A 438 -4.26 -7.84 -26.83
CA ALA A 438 -3.61 -7.59 -25.54
C ALA A 438 -2.88 -8.85 -25.02
N LEU A 439 -3.48 -10.02 -25.15
CA LEU A 439 -2.87 -11.30 -24.77
C LEU A 439 -1.63 -11.62 -25.61
N GLU A 440 -1.70 -11.47 -26.94
CA GLU A 440 -0.55 -11.72 -27.82
C GLU A 440 0.58 -10.73 -27.56
N GLN A 441 0.26 -9.45 -27.35
CA GLN A 441 1.27 -8.44 -26.98
C GLN A 441 1.94 -8.78 -25.65
N ALA A 442 1.18 -9.23 -24.64
CA ALA A 442 1.72 -9.64 -23.36
C ALA A 442 2.68 -10.84 -23.48
N LEU A 443 2.33 -11.83 -24.32
CA LEU A 443 3.19 -12.99 -24.61
C LEU A 443 4.46 -12.57 -25.36
N GLN A 444 4.35 -11.67 -26.34
CA GLN A 444 5.50 -11.18 -27.11
C GLN A 444 6.44 -10.30 -26.29
N ALA A 445 5.91 -9.57 -25.29
CA ALA A 445 6.70 -8.73 -24.41
C ALA A 445 7.53 -9.51 -23.38
N PHE A 446 7.29 -10.82 -23.21
CA PHE A 446 7.90 -11.65 -22.16
C PHE A 446 9.42 -11.49 -22.02
N PRO A 447 10.24 -11.39 -23.08
CA PRO A 447 11.70 -11.26 -22.93
C PRO A 447 12.14 -9.98 -22.20
N THR A 448 11.36 -8.90 -22.29
CA THR A 448 11.68 -7.58 -21.73
C THR A 448 10.74 -7.14 -20.62
N THR A 449 9.48 -7.54 -20.70
CA THR A 449 8.43 -7.17 -19.75
C THR A 449 7.48 -8.35 -19.58
N PRO A 450 7.77 -9.28 -18.67
CA PRO A 450 6.86 -10.39 -18.42
C PRO A 450 5.52 -9.87 -17.88
N TYR A 451 4.44 -10.58 -18.21
CA TYR A 451 3.09 -10.30 -17.72
C TYR A 451 2.60 -11.43 -16.83
N VAL A 452 1.68 -11.09 -15.97
CA VAL A 452 0.87 -12.07 -15.26
C VAL A 452 -0.57 -12.06 -15.77
N LEU A 453 -1.18 -13.24 -15.78
CA LEU A 453 -2.61 -13.44 -15.91
C LEU A 453 -3.17 -13.74 -14.53
N GLN A 454 -4.15 -12.99 -14.07
CA GLN A 454 -4.72 -13.10 -12.73
C GLN A 454 -6.24 -13.28 -12.80
N GLU A 455 -6.82 -14.10 -11.93
CA GLU A 455 -8.26 -14.20 -11.77
C GLU A 455 -8.86 -12.83 -11.38
N PHE A 456 -9.96 -12.47 -12.04
CA PHE A 456 -10.70 -11.26 -11.72
C PHE A 456 -11.70 -11.51 -10.62
N HIS A 457 -11.70 -10.68 -9.59
CA HIS A 457 -12.67 -10.70 -8.50
C HIS A 457 -13.48 -9.40 -8.47
N LYS A 458 -14.78 -9.53 -8.55
CA LYS A 458 -15.69 -8.38 -8.53
C LYS A 458 -15.87 -7.85 -7.10
N GLY A 459 -15.51 -6.59 -6.86
CA GLY A 459 -15.77 -5.92 -5.58
C GLY A 459 -17.27 -5.83 -5.26
N ARG A 460 -17.63 -6.00 -3.98
CA ARG A 460 -18.99 -5.70 -3.49
C ARG A 460 -19.25 -4.19 -3.52
N LEU A 461 -20.52 -3.79 -3.53
CA LEU A 461 -20.93 -2.39 -3.49
C LEU A 461 -20.93 -1.87 -2.05
N PHE A 462 -20.57 -0.60 -1.93
CA PHE A 462 -20.65 0.21 -0.72
C PHE A 462 -21.43 1.48 -1.02
N GLU A 463 -22.11 1.99 0.00
CA GLU A 463 -22.78 3.29 -0.06
C GLU A 463 -21.99 4.27 0.81
N LEU A 464 -21.60 5.41 0.24
CA LEU A 464 -20.97 6.51 0.95
C LEU A 464 -21.38 7.83 0.30
N SER A 465 -21.68 8.83 1.10
CA SER A 465 -22.01 10.16 0.58
C SER A 465 -20.74 10.99 0.39
N TYR A 466 -20.80 11.93 -0.55
CA TYR A 466 -19.73 12.91 -0.77
C TYR A 466 -20.32 14.32 -0.94
N PHE A 467 -19.51 15.32 -0.67
CA PHE A 467 -19.85 16.71 -0.96
C PHE A 467 -19.59 17.02 -2.43
N ASP A 468 -20.63 17.44 -3.13
CA ASP A 468 -20.52 17.92 -4.50
C ASP A 468 -20.43 19.45 -4.52
N GLU A 469 -19.24 19.97 -4.82
CA GLU A 469 -18.97 21.42 -4.85
C GLU A 469 -19.81 22.17 -5.88
N ARG A 470 -20.27 21.52 -6.97
CA ARG A 470 -21.06 22.17 -8.03
C ARG A 470 -22.50 22.43 -7.61
N SER A 471 -23.11 21.46 -6.96
CA SER A 471 -24.48 21.59 -6.45
C SER A 471 -24.55 22.13 -5.02
N ASP A 472 -23.41 22.28 -4.34
CA ASP A 472 -23.28 22.67 -2.93
C ASP A 472 -24.10 21.77 -1.99
N THR A 473 -24.17 20.48 -2.34
CA THR A 473 -24.98 19.47 -1.61
C THR A 473 -24.19 18.20 -1.32
N VAL A 474 -24.68 17.41 -0.36
CA VAL A 474 -24.17 16.07 -0.09
C VAL A 474 -24.95 15.05 -0.89
N VAL A 475 -24.25 14.26 -1.70
CA VAL A 475 -24.81 13.31 -2.66
C VAL A 475 -24.42 11.88 -2.28
N PRO A 476 -25.36 10.93 -2.21
CA PRO A 476 -25.04 9.52 -1.99
C PRO A 476 -24.38 8.92 -3.25
N MET A 477 -23.41 8.04 -3.07
CA MET A 477 -22.76 7.30 -4.14
C MET A 477 -22.66 5.83 -3.79
N SER A 478 -23.18 4.98 -4.70
CA SER A 478 -22.92 3.55 -4.69
C SER A 478 -21.67 3.24 -5.51
N GLY A 479 -20.74 2.51 -4.94
CA GLY A 479 -19.46 2.25 -5.58
C GLY A 479 -18.76 0.99 -5.08
N ARG A 480 -17.62 0.69 -5.70
CA ARG A 480 -16.72 -0.38 -5.24
C ARG A 480 -15.50 0.24 -4.59
N VAL A 481 -15.05 -0.38 -3.49
CA VAL A 481 -13.94 0.13 -2.70
C VAL A 481 -12.69 -0.72 -2.90
N ARG A 482 -11.55 -0.04 -2.94
CA ARG A 482 -10.23 -0.60 -2.67
C ARG A 482 -9.79 -0.09 -1.32
N LEU A 483 -9.38 -1.00 -0.45
CA LEU A 483 -8.79 -0.72 0.84
C LEU A 483 -7.29 -0.89 0.74
N SER A 484 -6.54 0.15 1.06
CA SER A 484 -5.09 0.16 1.02
C SER A 484 -4.55 0.35 2.45
N PRO A 485 -4.39 -0.75 3.24
CA PRO A 485 -3.75 -0.68 4.54
C PRO A 485 -2.25 -0.49 4.39
N TYR A 486 -1.66 0.35 5.25
CA TYR A 486 -0.21 0.58 5.30
C TYR A 486 0.37 -0.12 6.52
N TYR A 487 1.25 -1.09 6.26
CA TYR A 487 2.00 -1.80 7.29
C TYR A 487 3.44 -1.33 7.31
N PHE A 488 3.89 -0.89 8.49
CA PHE A 488 5.27 -0.46 8.73
C PHE A 488 6.04 -1.57 9.43
N VAL A 489 7.15 -2.00 8.84
CA VAL A 489 7.96 -3.11 9.35
C VAL A 489 8.98 -2.60 10.36
N VAL A 490 8.84 -3.05 11.59
CA VAL A 490 9.74 -2.74 12.71
C VAL A 490 10.23 -4.05 13.33
N GLY A 491 11.47 -4.43 13.07
CA GLY A 491 12.00 -5.73 13.47
C GLY A 491 11.21 -6.89 12.87
N ASP A 492 10.57 -7.68 13.73
CA ASP A 492 9.80 -8.87 13.33
C ASP A 492 8.29 -8.61 13.23
N LYS A 493 7.87 -7.36 13.31
CA LYS A 493 6.45 -6.97 13.27
C LYS A 493 6.16 -6.10 12.05
N ALA A 494 4.95 -6.25 11.53
CA ALA A 494 4.36 -5.35 10.54
C ALA A 494 3.12 -4.69 11.17
N GLU A 495 3.25 -3.44 11.56
CA GLU A 495 2.24 -2.71 12.32
C GLU A 495 1.36 -1.88 11.39
N LEU A 496 0.05 -1.95 11.57
CA LEU A 496 -0.92 -1.21 10.77
C LEU A 496 -0.91 0.26 11.18
N GLY A 497 -0.54 1.15 10.26
CA GLY A 497 -0.50 2.60 10.50
C GLY A 497 -1.75 3.35 10.06
N GLY A 498 -2.58 2.75 9.20
CA GLY A 498 -3.81 3.34 8.69
C GLY A 498 -4.34 2.60 7.47
N ILE A 499 -5.58 2.91 7.08
CA ILE A 499 -6.20 2.33 5.88
C ILE A 499 -6.81 3.46 5.05
N LEU A 500 -6.37 3.59 3.79
CA LEU A 500 -7.00 4.46 2.82
C LEU A 500 -8.09 3.70 2.06
N ALA A 501 -9.31 4.20 2.11
CA ALA A 501 -10.39 3.72 1.26
C ALA A 501 -10.47 4.58 0.00
N THR A 502 -10.48 3.94 -1.17
CA THR A 502 -10.76 4.56 -2.46
C THR A 502 -12.02 3.93 -3.02
N LEU A 503 -13.14 4.67 -3.01
CA LEU A 503 -14.44 4.20 -3.49
C LEU A 503 -14.72 4.85 -4.84
N CYS A 504 -14.79 4.03 -5.90
CA CYS A 504 -15.10 4.47 -7.25
C CYS A 504 -16.56 4.18 -7.61
N PRO A 505 -17.20 5.03 -8.43
CA PRO A 505 -18.57 4.79 -8.91
C PRO A 505 -18.77 3.37 -9.46
N ALA A 506 -19.93 2.78 -9.23
CA ALA A 506 -20.23 1.38 -9.56
C ALA A 506 -20.03 1.00 -11.04
N ASN A 507 -20.05 1.95 -11.96
CA ASN A 507 -19.78 1.76 -13.37
C ASN A 507 -18.29 1.69 -13.72
N LYS A 508 -17.39 2.06 -12.78
CA LYS A 508 -15.94 1.93 -12.95
C LYS A 508 -15.50 0.53 -12.54
N LYS A 509 -14.60 -0.08 -13.30
CA LYS A 509 -14.11 -1.44 -13.07
C LYS A 509 -12.70 -1.46 -12.50
N ILE A 510 -11.87 -0.47 -12.86
CA ILE A 510 -10.58 -0.23 -12.23
C ILE A 510 -10.80 0.74 -11.07
N ILE A 511 -10.38 0.34 -9.88
CA ILE A 511 -10.53 1.13 -8.65
C ILE A 511 -9.18 1.77 -8.33
N HIS A 512 -9.04 3.04 -8.67
CA HIS A 512 -7.84 3.82 -8.35
C HIS A 512 -8.22 5.27 -8.00
N GLY A 513 -7.28 6.06 -7.45
CA GLY A 513 -7.50 7.49 -7.19
C GLY A 513 -7.81 8.22 -8.49
N MET A 514 -8.95 8.89 -8.54
CA MET A 514 -9.44 9.68 -9.69
C MET A 514 -10.38 10.77 -9.18
N VAL A 515 -10.68 11.75 -10.04
CA VAL A 515 -11.49 12.93 -9.68
C VAL A 515 -12.88 12.55 -9.16
N ASP A 516 -13.50 11.50 -9.69
CA ASP A 516 -14.83 11.02 -9.27
C ASP A 516 -14.80 9.89 -8.22
N ALA A 517 -13.63 9.53 -7.70
CA ALA A 517 -13.50 8.63 -6.54
C ALA A 517 -13.66 9.38 -5.22
N ILE A 518 -14.25 8.73 -4.23
CA ILE A 518 -14.17 9.18 -2.83
C ILE A 518 -12.90 8.60 -2.23
N MET A 519 -12.08 9.44 -1.59
CA MET A 519 -10.95 9.00 -0.79
C MET A 519 -11.16 9.42 0.67
N ALA A 520 -11.10 8.46 1.58
CA ALA A 520 -11.35 8.67 3.00
C ALA A 520 -10.53 7.69 3.85
N PRO A 521 -10.20 8.02 5.12
CA PRO A 521 -9.68 7.05 6.06
C PRO A 521 -10.78 6.06 6.47
N CYS A 522 -10.40 4.94 7.06
CA CYS A 522 -11.34 3.97 7.62
C CYS A 522 -11.50 4.15 9.12
N ALA A 523 -12.70 3.87 9.62
CA ALA A 523 -13.03 3.87 11.03
C ALA A 523 -13.70 2.56 11.45
N ILE A 524 -13.66 2.25 12.75
CA ILE A 524 -14.41 1.15 13.33
C ILE A 524 -15.90 1.49 13.24
N ALA A 525 -16.69 0.65 12.60
CA ALA A 525 -18.14 0.81 12.59
C ALA A 525 -18.67 0.68 14.02
N PRO A 526 -19.62 1.55 14.45
CA PRO A 526 -20.34 1.29 15.67
C PRO A 526 -21.04 -0.08 15.54
N ASN A 527 -20.97 -0.91 16.59
CA ASN A 527 -21.62 -2.22 16.59
C ASN A 527 -23.10 -2.05 16.28
N LEU A 528 -23.49 -2.36 15.06
CA LEU A 528 -24.87 -2.66 14.75
C LEU A 528 -25.12 -4.02 15.38
N ALA A 529 -25.84 -4.06 16.50
CA ALA A 529 -26.36 -5.30 17.04
C ALA A 529 -27.09 -6.02 15.90
N SER A 530 -26.57 -7.19 15.54
CA SER A 530 -27.13 -8.12 14.55
C SER A 530 -28.53 -8.56 14.93
#